data_4c8304502089362f5dec1d4d49dcac35
#
_entry.id   4c8304502089362f5dec1d4d49dcac35
#
_cell.length_a   1.000
_cell.length_b   1.000
_cell.length_c   1.000
_cell.angle_alpha   90.00
_cell.angle_beta   90.00
_cell.angle_gamma   90.00
#
_symmetry.space_group_name_H-M   'P 1'
#
loop_
_entity.id
_entity.type
_entity.pdbx_description
1 polymer ?
#
loop_
_entity_poly.entity_id
_entity_poly.type
_entity_poly.pdbx_seq_one_letter_code
_entity_poly.pdbx_strand_id
1 'polypeptide(L)'
;MAEKLMKYADAVKKFDPVIGLETHVELSTTTKLFCPAEVHFGGEPNTQLTPVSLGLPGSLPVVNKTAVDYAIKLGLALHCEIAEWSQFARKNYFYPDMPRDYQISQYDKPTNGNGYLDVELEDGTIFRVPIERAHIEDDAGKNTHVGGADGRIEGADHSLVDYNRAGVPLIEIVTKPIEGAGDRAPEIAGAYMRAIRDIVRALNISHARMEQGNMRADVNVSLRNSPCLLYTSDAA
;
A
#
# COMPACT_ATOMS: atom_id res chain seq x y z
N MET A 1 -8.39 33.36 13.44
CA MET A 1 -8.75 33.73 12.05
C MET A 1 -8.32 32.55 11.19
N ALA A 2 -9.24 31.89 10.48
CA ALA A 2 -8.84 30.81 9.57
C ALA A 2 -7.98 31.44 8.46
N GLU A 3 -6.76 30.94 8.29
CA GLU A 3 -5.90 31.37 7.19
C GLU A 3 -6.63 31.10 5.87
N LYS A 4 -6.67 32.10 5.03
CA LYS A 4 -7.33 31.99 3.72
C LYS A 4 -6.46 31.09 2.85
N LEU A 5 -6.90 29.84 2.63
CA LEU A 5 -6.21 28.89 1.78
C LEU A 5 -5.98 29.49 0.38
N MET A 6 -4.79 29.26 -0.15
CA MET A 6 -4.43 29.63 -1.52
C MET A 6 -5.22 28.78 -2.52
N LYS A 7 -5.68 29.35 -3.61
CA LYS A 7 -6.31 28.58 -4.69
C LYS A 7 -5.26 27.71 -5.38
N TYR A 8 -5.65 26.50 -5.81
CA TYR A 8 -4.76 25.56 -6.49
C TYR A 8 -4.00 26.19 -7.67
N ALA A 9 -4.71 26.90 -8.56
CA ALA A 9 -4.10 27.56 -9.72
C ALA A 9 -3.05 28.63 -9.38
N ASP A 10 -3.09 29.19 -8.17
CA ASP A 10 -2.11 30.17 -7.69
C ASP A 10 -0.96 29.43 -6.95
N ALA A 11 -1.28 28.32 -6.29
CA ALA A 11 -0.28 27.51 -5.59
C ALA A 11 0.73 26.86 -6.56
N VAL A 12 0.24 26.26 -7.65
CA VAL A 12 1.10 25.57 -8.65
C VAL A 12 2.00 26.54 -9.45
N LYS A 13 1.66 27.85 -9.47
CA LYS A 13 2.56 28.88 -10.03
C LYS A 13 3.71 29.24 -9.11
N LYS A 14 3.52 29.05 -7.81
CA LYS A 14 4.48 29.44 -6.77
C LYS A 14 5.31 28.25 -6.26
N PHE A 15 4.70 27.08 -6.24
CA PHE A 15 5.31 25.87 -5.69
C PHE A 15 5.30 24.75 -6.73
N ASP A 16 6.36 23.97 -6.74
CA ASP A 16 6.43 22.72 -7.50
C ASP A 16 5.98 21.56 -6.58
N PRO A 17 4.87 20.89 -6.89
CA PRO A 17 4.43 19.73 -6.09
C PRO A 17 5.33 18.53 -6.35
N VAL A 18 5.78 17.90 -5.27
CA VAL A 18 6.48 16.62 -5.28
C VAL A 18 5.57 15.63 -4.59
N ILE A 19 5.21 14.57 -5.28
CA ILE A 19 4.32 13.53 -4.74
C ILE A 19 5.04 12.20 -4.60
N GLY A 20 4.73 11.46 -3.55
CA GLY A 20 5.09 10.07 -3.35
C GLY A 20 3.84 9.22 -3.24
N LEU A 21 3.87 8.03 -3.79
CA LEU A 21 2.74 7.09 -3.76
C LEU A 21 3.18 5.80 -3.10
N GLU A 22 2.42 5.35 -2.11
CA GLU A 22 2.51 4.03 -1.49
C GLU A 22 1.24 3.28 -1.84
N THR A 23 1.36 2.24 -2.67
CA THR A 23 0.21 1.51 -3.18
C THR A 23 0.20 0.10 -2.62
N HIS A 24 -0.85 -0.23 -1.86
CA HIS A 24 -1.06 -1.54 -1.28
C HIS A 24 -2.00 -2.36 -2.17
N VAL A 25 -1.59 -3.58 -2.48
CA VAL A 25 -2.35 -4.52 -3.30
C VAL A 25 -2.46 -5.85 -2.58
N GLU A 26 -3.66 -6.24 -2.15
CA GLU A 26 -3.94 -7.58 -1.65
C GLU A 26 -3.83 -8.61 -2.78
N LEU A 27 -3.11 -9.69 -2.53
CA LEU A 27 -2.93 -10.78 -3.49
C LEU A 27 -4.06 -11.81 -3.39
N SER A 28 -4.55 -12.26 -4.55
CA SER A 28 -5.62 -13.27 -4.66
C SER A 28 -5.10 -14.70 -4.44
N THR A 29 -4.38 -14.93 -3.34
CA THR A 29 -3.95 -16.26 -2.92
C THR A 29 -5.07 -17.00 -2.20
N THR A 30 -5.05 -18.33 -2.25
CA THR A 30 -6.04 -19.17 -1.54
C THR A 30 -5.85 -19.14 -0.02
N THR A 31 -4.60 -18.96 0.43
CA THR A 31 -4.26 -18.94 1.84
C THR A 31 -3.45 -17.70 2.20
N LYS A 32 -3.37 -17.41 3.49
CA LYS A 32 -2.61 -16.29 4.03
C LYS A 32 -1.10 -16.41 3.73
N LEU A 33 -0.37 -15.32 3.98
CA LEU A 33 1.05 -15.23 3.64
C LEU A 33 1.91 -16.23 4.42
N PHE A 34 1.60 -16.48 5.68
CA PHE A 34 2.45 -17.28 6.57
C PHE A 34 1.76 -18.47 7.23
N CYS A 35 0.53 -18.77 6.84
CA CYS A 35 -0.22 -19.89 7.41
C CYS A 35 -1.30 -20.41 6.45
N PRO A 36 -1.83 -21.63 6.67
CA PRO A 36 -2.82 -22.25 5.78
C PRO A 36 -4.26 -21.74 5.97
N ALA A 37 -4.49 -20.69 6.78
CA ALA A 37 -5.84 -20.12 6.88
C ALA A 37 -6.30 -19.63 5.51
N GLU A 38 -7.52 -19.97 5.13
CA GLU A 38 -8.13 -19.55 3.87
C GLU A 38 -8.35 -18.04 3.83
N VAL A 39 -8.36 -17.48 2.63
CA VAL A 39 -8.64 -16.06 2.38
C VAL A 39 -9.87 -15.96 1.49
N HIS A 40 -10.97 -15.46 2.04
CA HIS A 40 -12.15 -15.10 1.25
C HIS A 40 -12.87 -13.91 1.87
N PHE A 41 -13.43 -13.07 1.01
CA PHE A 41 -14.16 -11.88 1.43
C PHE A 41 -15.56 -12.27 1.95
N GLY A 42 -16.02 -11.58 3.03
CA GLY A 42 -17.39 -11.72 3.53
C GLY A 42 -17.64 -12.94 4.42
N GLY A 43 -16.59 -13.61 4.92
CA GLY A 43 -16.72 -14.65 5.96
C GLY A 43 -17.15 -14.07 7.30
N GLU A 44 -17.72 -14.93 8.17
CA GLU A 44 -18.02 -14.54 9.55
C GLU A 44 -16.76 -14.03 10.25
N PRO A 45 -16.85 -12.94 11.04
CA PRO A 45 -15.69 -12.34 11.69
C PRO A 45 -14.90 -13.34 12.54
N ASN A 46 -13.57 -13.24 12.46
CA ASN A 46 -12.62 -14.03 13.24
C ASN A 46 -12.72 -15.56 13.02
N THR A 47 -13.14 -16.03 11.84
CA THR A 47 -13.21 -17.45 11.50
C THR A 47 -12.09 -17.96 10.59
N GLN A 48 -11.40 -17.07 9.87
CA GLN A 48 -10.30 -17.41 8.95
C GLN A 48 -8.93 -17.26 9.65
N LEU A 49 -8.73 -18.03 10.72
CA LEU A 49 -7.60 -17.87 11.62
C LEU A 49 -6.90 -19.20 11.92
N THR A 50 -5.61 -19.10 12.23
CA THR A 50 -4.79 -20.18 12.81
C THR A 50 -4.00 -19.61 13.98
N PRO A 51 -3.35 -20.45 14.81
CA PRO A 51 -2.44 -19.98 15.85
C PRO A 51 -1.34 -19.04 15.33
N VAL A 52 -0.85 -19.25 14.11
CA VAL A 52 0.15 -18.37 13.47
C VAL A 52 -0.43 -16.99 13.18
N SER A 53 -1.68 -16.91 12.68
CA SER A 53 -2.34 -15.61 12.42
C SER A 53 -2.45 -14.77 13.68
N LEU A 54 -2.69 -15.42 14.82
CA LEU A 54 -2.84 -14.77 16.12
C LEU A 54 -1.52 -14.57 16.89
N GLY A 55 -0.42 -15.07 16.35
CA GLY A 55 0.89 -14.96 17.01
C GLY A 55 1.00 -15.75 18.31
N LEU A 56 0.27 -16.89 18.42
CA LEU A 56 0.30 -17.68 19.65
C LEU A 56 1.70 -18.27 19.90
N PRO A 57 2.11 -18.41 21.16
CA PRO A 57 3.42 -18.95 21.52
C PRO A 57 3.69 -20.31 20.88
N GLY A 58 4.88 -20.48 20.31
CA GLY A 58 5.33 -21.73 19.68
C GLY A 58 4.85 -21.93 18.24
N SER A 59 3.99 -21.07 17.70
CA SER A 59 3.59 -21.12 16.30
C SER A 59 4.61 -20.37 15.42
N LEU A 60 5.05 -20.99 14.31
CA LEU A 60 6.05 -20.41 13.41
C LEU A 60 5.47 -20.16 12.02
N PRO A 61 5.80 -19.03 11.39
CA PRO A 61 5.35 -18.69 10.05
C PRO A 61 6.08 -19.54 8.99
N VAL A 62 5.34 -19.88 7.92
CA VAL A 62 5.90 -20.50 6.70
C VAL A 62 5.35 -19.72 5.49
N VAL A 63 6.26 -19.20 4.67
CA VAL A 63 5.90 -18.32 3.56
C VAL A 63 5.09 -19.03 2.48
N ASN A 64 4.05 -18.36 1.98
CA ASN A 64 3.24 -18.80 0.85
C ASN A 64 4.01 -18.56 -0.46
N LYS A 65 4.39 -19.67 -1.13
CA LYS A 65 5.13 -19.62 -2.39
C LYS A 65 4.38 -18.82 -3.48
N THR A 66 3.05 -18.97 -3.57
CA THR A 66 2.24 -18.27 -4.57
C THR A 66 2.32 -16.74 -4.40
N ALA A 67 2.39 -16.25 -3.17
CA ALA A 67 2.56 -14.83 -2.91
C ALA A 67 3.91 -14.32 -3.43
N VAL A 68 4.98 -15.10 -3.25
CA VAL A 68 6.30 -14.77 -3.79
C VAL A 68 6.30 -14.78 -5.32
N ASP A 69 5.70 -15.80 -5.94
CA ASP A 69 5.58 -15.89 -7.39
C ASP A 69 4.79 -14.68 -7.96
N TYR A 70 3.75 -14.23 -7.27
CA TYR A 70 2.96 -13.05 -7.66
C TYR A 70 3.76 -11.76 -7.51
N ALA A 71 4.56 -11.63 -6.45
CA ALA A 71 5.43 -10.48 -6.26
C ALA A 71 6.47 -10.37 -7.38
N ILE A 72 7.09 -11.49 -7.79
CA ILE A 72 8.03 -11.52 -8.91
C ILE A 72 7.35 -11.14 -10.22
N LYS A 73 6.15 -11.67 -10.51
CA LYS A 73 5.38 -11.30 -11.70
C LYS A 73 5.10 -9.80 -11.76
N LEU A 74 4.69 -9.22 -10.63
CA LEU A 74 4.45 -7.79 -10.53
C LEU A 74 5.74 -7.00 -10.73
N GLY A 75 6.82 -7.39 -10.08
CA GLY A 75 8.13 -6.74 -10.22
C GLY A 75 8.60 -6.70 -11.68
N LEU A 76 8.46 -7.80 -12.42
CA LEU A 76 8.78 -7.86 -13.85
C LEU A 76 7.92 -6.88 -14.67
N ALA A 77 6.62 -6.78 -14.39
CA ALA A 77 5.72 -5.85 -15.08
C ALA A 77 6.01 -4.38 -14.74
N LEU A 78 6.59 -4.11 -13.59
CA LEU A 78 7.02 -2.78 -13.14
C LEU A 78 8.49 -2.50 -13.48
N HIS A 79 9.12 -3.30 -14.33
CA HIS A 79 10.53 -3.16 -14.72
C HIS A 79 11.47 -3.10 -13.51
N CYS A 80 11.12 -3.79 -12.43
CA CYS A 80 11.94 -3.83 -11.22
C CYS A 80 13.11 -4.79 -11.36
N GLU A 81 14.18 -4.50 -10.64
CA GLU A 81 15.26 -5.43 -10.38
C GLU A 81 14.77 -6.51 -9.42
N ILE A 82 14.71 -7.77 -9.90
CA ILE A 82 14.30 -8.88 -9.06
C ILE A 82 15.51 -9.34 -8.23
N ALA A 83 15.35 -9.36 -6.92
CA ALA A 83 16.43 -9.77 -6.02
C ALA A 83 16.69 -11.28 -6.09
N GLU A 84 17.96 -11.68 -6.22
CA GLU A 84 18.37 -13.09 -6.11
C GLU A 84 18.17 -13.63 -4.69
N TRP A 85 18.19 -12.75 -3.71
CA TRP A 85 17.99 -13.04 -2.29
C TRP A 85 17.21 -11.90 -1.62
N SER A 86 16.21 -12.26 -0.83
CA SER A 86 15.38 -11.31 -0.09
C SER A 86 15.19 -11.75 1.36
N GLN A 87 14.80 -10.84 2.22
CA GLN A 87 14.61 -11.10 3.65
C GLN A 87 13.36 -10.42 4.17
N PHE A 88 12.59 -11.16 4.99
CA PHE A 88 11.55 -10.58 5.81
C PHE A 88 12.13 -9.97 7.08
N ALA A 89 11.55 -8.86 7.48
CA ALA A 89 11.84 -8.13 8.71
C ALA A 89 10.56 -7.97 9.54
N ARG A 90 10.70 -7.60 10.80
CA ARG A 90 9.57 -7.28 11.67
C ARG A 90 9.45 -5.77 11.82
N LYS A 91 8.29 -5.24 11.45
CA LYS A 91 7.90 -3.84 11.65
C LYS A 91 7.01 -3.77 12.88
N ASN A 92 7.50 -3.18 13.95
CA ASN A 92 6.70 -3.01 15.18
C ASN A 92 5.44 -2.20 14.87
N TYR A 93 4.28 -2.72 15.30
CA TYR A 93 2.98 -2.13 15.04
C TYR A 93 2.04 -2.47 16.20
N PHE A 94 2.01 -1.60 17.20
CA PHE A 94 1.24 -1.78 18.43
C PHE A 94 -0.17 -1.18 18.26
N TYR A 95 -1.02 -1.91 17.55
CA TYR A 95 -2.40 -1.50 17.33
C TYR A 95 -3.34 -2.72 17.39
N PRO A 96 -4.61 -2.55 17.82
CA PRO A 96 -5.53 -3.69 18.04
C PRO A 96 -5.73 -4.63 16.87
N ASP A 97 -5.58 -4.16 15.62
CA ASP A 97 -5.73 -4.96 14.41
C ASP A 97 -4.50 -5.80 14.03
N MET A 98 -3.41 -5.67 14.79
CA MET A 98 -2.22 -6.49 14.63
C MET A 98 -2.03 -7.42 15.83
N PRO A 99 -2.51 -8.67 15.76
CA PRO A 99 -2.55 -9.55 16.94
C PRO A 99 -1.18 -9.99 17.45
N ARG A 100 -0.11 -9.76 16.67
CA ARG A 100 1.27 -10.11 17.02
C ARG A 100 2.09 -8.91 17.50
N ASP A 101 1.51 -7.71 17.49
CA ASP A 101 2.21 -6.43 17.76
C ASP A 101 3.34 -6.11 16.77
N TYR A 102 3.47 -6.86 15.68
CA TYR A 102 4.38 -6.58 14.57
C TYR A 102 3.81 -7.10 13.25
N GLN A 103 4.12 -6.40 12.18
CA GLN A 103 3.88 -6.79 10.80
C GLN A 103 5.15 -7.46 10.26
N ILE A 104 5.00 -8.55 9.52
CA ILE A 104 6.11 -9.13 8.76
C ILE A 104 6.13 -8.45 7.40
N SER A 105 7.24 -7.79 7.10
CA SER A 105 7.42 -6.96 5.91
C SER A 105 8.83 -7.12 5.35
N GLN A 106 9.19 -6.35 4.33
CA GLN A 106 10.53 -6.27 3.78
C GLN A 106 10.94 -4.80 3.71
N TYR A 107 12.19 -4.47 4.01
CA TYR A 107 12.68 -3.10 3.97
C TYR A 107 13.96 -2.97 3.14
N ASP A 108 15.10 -3.39 3.70
CA ASP A 108 16.43 -3.28 3.09
C ASP A 108 16.75 -4.37 2.07
N LYS A 109 15.98 -5.47 2.09
CA LYS A 109 16.12 -6.62 1.20
C LYS A 109 14.78 -7.00 0.58
N PRO A 110 14.15 -6.10 -0.19
CA PRO A 110 12.85 -6.37 -0.82
C PRO A 110 12.99 -7.43 -1.92
N THR A 111 11.88 -8.06 -2.27
CA THR A 111 11.82 -8.98 -3.41
C THR A 111 12.06 -8.24 -4.74
N ASN A 112 11.54 -7.01 -4.86
CA ASN A 112 11.69 -6.19 -6.06
C ASN A 112 12.30 -4.84 -5.67
N GLY A 113 13.43 -4.52 -6.27
CA GLY A 113 14.17 -3.27 -6.11
C GLY A 113 13.67 -2.16 -7.04
N ASN A 114 14.60 -1.30 -7.45
CA ASN A 114 14.29 -0.17 -8.32
C ASN A 114 13.61 -0.62 -9.62
N GLY A 115 12.65 0.19 -10.05
CA GLY A 115 11.91 -0.03 -11.28
C GLY A 115 11.27 1.25 -11.78
N TYR A 116 10.32 1.11 -12.69
CA TYR A 116 9.52 2.23 -13.19
C TYR A 116 8.23 1.75 -13.83
N LEU A 117 7.29 2.67 -13.96
CA LEU A 117 6.06 2.48 -14.72
C LEU A 117 5.84 3.68 -15.62
N ASP A 118 5.75 3.45 -16.93
CA ASP A 118 5.37 4.47 -17.89
C ASP A 118 3.83 4.56 -17.94
N VAL A 119 3.29 5.75 -17.68
CA VAL A 119 1.85 6.00 -17.66
C VAL A 119 1.48 6.99 -18.75
N GLU A 120 0.39 6.71 -19.45
CA GLU A 120 -0.15 7.59 -20.48
C GLU A 120 -1.14 8.58 -19.84
N LEU A 121 -0.95 9.85 -20.13
CA LEU A 121 -1.78 10.97 -19.67
C LEU A 121 -2.88 11.27 -20.71
N GLU A 122 -3.85 12.12 -20.34
CA GLU A 122 -5.03 12.38 -21.17
C GLU A 122 -4.70 12.96 -22.56
N ASP A 123 -3.58 13.66 -22.68
CA ASP A 123 -3.11 14.23 -23.95
C ASP A 123 -2.21 13.28 -24.77
N GLY A 124 -2.05 12.01 -24.33
CA GLY A 124 -1.17 11.02 -24.93
C GLY A 124 0.31 11.14 -24.54
N THR A 125 0.66 12.07 -23.68
CA THR A 125 2.03 12.20 -23.14
C THR A 125 2.34 11.00 -22.24
N ILE A 126 3.52 10.42 -22.39
CA ILE A 126 4.01 9.36 -21.49
C ILE A 126 4.84 9.99 -20.39
N PHE A 127 4.47 9.68 -19.15
CA PHE A 127 5.21 10.08 -17.97
C PHE A 127 5.78 8.85 -17.26
N ARG A 128 7.06 8.88 -16.95
CA ARG A 128 7.74 7.79 -16.23
C ARG A 128 7.68 8.02 -14.73
N VAL A 129 6.96 7.14 -14.03
CA VAL A 129 6.90 7.10 -12.57
C VAL A 129 8.00 6.17 -12.05
N PRO A 130 9.00 6.68 -11.33
CA PRO A 130 10.07 5.86 -10.79
C PRO A 130 9.59 5.09 -9.56
N ILE A 131 9.90 3.80 -9.51
CA ILE A 131 9.58 2.92 -8.38
C ILE A 131 10.87 2.69 -7.58
N GLU A 132 10.77 2.80 -6.27
CA GLU A 132 11.87 2.51 -5.36
C GLU A 132 11.93 1.03 -5.04
N ARG A 133 10.78 0.43 -4.72
CA ARG A 133 10.65 -1.00 -4.43
C ARG A 133 9.20 -1.46 -4.51
N ALA A 134 9.02 -2.75 -4.66
CA ALA A 134 7.75 -3.42 -4.43
C ALA A 134 8.02 -4.65 -3.55
N HIS A 135 7.54 -4.61 -2.32
CA HIS A 135 7.87 -5.61 -1.31
C HIS A 135 6.64 -6.33 -0.78
N ILE A 136 6.87 -7.52 -0.24
CA ILE A 136 5.83 -8.38 0.31
C ILE A 136 5.68 -8.07 1.79
N GLU A 137 4.44 -7.97 2.25
CA GLU A 137 4.08 -7.88 3.66
C GLU A 137 2.74 -8.59 3.94
N ASP A 138 2.40 -8.77 5.20
CA ASP A 138 1.10 -9.27 5.59
C ASP A 138 0.19 -8.14 6.10
N ASP A 139 -1.08 -8.20 5.71
CA ASP A 139 -2.06 -7.15 6.07
C ASP A 139 -2.46 -7.23 7.55
N ALA A 140 -2.93 -6.12 8.08
CA ALA A 140 -3.55 -6.01 9.39
C ALA A 140 -5.02 -6.47 9.34
N GLY A 141 -5.63 -6.67 10.51
CA GLY A 141 -7.06 -6.91 10.65
C GLY A 141 -7.89 -5.68 10.27
N LYS A 142 -9.18 -5.79 10.48
CA LYS A 142 -10.13 -4.69 10.22
C LYS A 142 -10.65 -4.15 11.54
N ASN A 143 -10.50 -2.85 11.76
CA ASN A 143 -11.15 -2.13 12.85
C ASN A 143 -12.46 -1.50 12.36
N THR A 144 -13.52 -1.65 13.14
CA THR A 144 -14.80 -0.96 12.93
C THR A 144 -15.13 -0.18 14.19
N HIS A 145 -15.13 1.14 14.08
CA HIS A 145 -15.45 2.03 15.19
C HIS A 145 -16.96 2.25 15.29
N VAL A 146 -17.52 2.05 16.47
CA VAL A 146 -18.95 2.13 16.73
C VAL A 146 -19.25 3.31 17.65
N GLY A 147 -20.30 4.08 17.37
CA GLY A 147 -20.75 5.22 18.17
C GLY A 147 -20.23 6.59 17.72
N GLY A 148 -19.19 6.66 16.90
CA GLY A 148 -18.66 7.92 16.35
C GLY A 148 -19.44 8.38 15.10
N ALA A 149 -19.48 9.72 14.86
CA ALA A 149 -20.24 10.30 13.74
C ALA A 149 -19.67 9.95 12.35
N ASP A 150 -18.35 9.68 12.24
CA ASP A 150 -17.64 9.55 10.95
C ASP A 150 -16.89 8.23 10.78
N GLY A 151 -17.19 7.21 11.58
CA GLY A 151 -16.45 5.93 11.56
C GLY A 151 -14.98 6.05 12.01
N ARG A 152 -14.58 7.18 12.58
CA ARG A 152 -13.26 7.40 13.17
C ARG A 152 -13.24 6.93 14.61
N ILE A 153 -12.04 6.69 15.14
CA ILE A 153 -11.84 6.31 16.55
C ILE A 153 -12.25 7.45 17.51
N GLU A 154 -12.10 8.69 17.06
CA GLU A 154 -12.48 9.86 17.86
C GLU A 154 -13.99 9.90 18.08
N GLY A 155 -14.41 9.88 19.33
CA GLY A 155 -15.83 9.83 19.72
C GLY A 155 -16.49 8.47 19.58
N ALA A 156 -15.75 7.41 19.28
CA ALA A 156 -16.29 6.05 19.27
C ALA A 156 -16.45 5.49 20.69
N ASP A 157 -17.55 4.80 20.94
CA ASP A 157 -17.80 4.11 22.22
C ASP A 157 -16.91 2.86 22.37
N HIS A 158 -16.70 2.14 21.28
CA HIS A 158 -15.86 0.93 21.21
C HIS A 158 -15.46 0.61 19.78
N SER A 159 -14.52 -0.31 19.63
CA SER A 159 -14.09 -0.84 18.32
C SER A 159 -14.27 -2.34 18.28
N LEU A 160 -14.79 -2.83 17.15
CA LEU A 160 -14.84 -4.25 16.82
C LEU A 160 -13.65 -4.59 15.93
N VAL A 161 -12.91 -5.64 16.30
CA VAL A 161 -11.73 -6.09 15.56
C VAL A 161 -12.02 -7.42 14.88
N ASP A 162 -11.85 -7.46 13.57
CA ASP A 162 -11.94 -8.67 12.75
C ASP A 162 -10.56 -9.01 12.17
N TYR A 163 -10.01 -10.16 12.61
CA TYR A 163 -8.70 -10.64 12.17
C TYR A 163 -8.75 -11.50 10.89
N ASN A 164 -9.89 -11.63 10.24
CA ASN A 164 -9.97 -12.40 8.99
C ASN A 164 -8.99 -11.87 7.93
N ARG A 165 -8.80 -10.54 7.87
CA ARG A 165 -7.82 -9.94 6.97
C ARG A 165 -6.38 -10.04 7.48
N ALA A 166 -6.14 -10.12 8.80
CA ALA A 166 -4.80 -10.18 9.37
C ALA A 166 -4.00 -11.36 8.79
N GLY A 167 -2.86 -11.06 8.18
CA GLY A 167 -2.01 -12.05 7.52
C GLY A 167 -2.35 -12.33 6.04
N VAL A 168 -3.31 -11.64 5.44
CA VAL A 168 -3.54 -11.69 3.98
C VAL A 168 -2.29 -11.18 3.26
N PRO A 169 -1.81 -11.87 2.20
CA PRO A 169 -0.64 -11.41 1.47
C PRO A 169 -0.88 -10.07 0.79
N LEU A 170 0.01 -9.13 1.01
CA LEU A 170 -0.04 -7.76 0.54
C LEU A 170 1.27 -7.45 -0.18
N ILE A 171 1.21 -6.68 -1.26
CA ILE A 171 2.38 -6.02 -1.86
C ILE A 171 2.23 -4.53 -1.69
N GLU A 172 3.26 -3.91 -1.14
CA GLU A 172 3.39 -2.46 -1.09
C GLU A 172 4.35 -2.00 -2.19
N ILE A 173 3.86 -1.14 -3.09
CA ILE A 173 4.63 -0.53 -4.16
C ILE A 173 4.93 0.91 -3.76
N VAL A 174 6.19 1.22 -3.55
CA VAL A 174 6.66 2.54 -3.13
C VAL A 174 7.31 3.25 -4.31
N THR A 175 6.81 4.42 -4.67
CA THR A 175 7.47 5.26 -5.68
C THR A 175 8.61 6.05 -5.06
N LYS A 176 9.61 6.41 -5.86
CA LYS A 176 10.48 7.53 -5.51
C LYS A 176 9.68 8.83 -5.57
N PRO A 177 10.16 9.91 -4.96
CA PRO A 177 9.54 11.22 -5.14
C PRO A 177 9.37 11.53 -6.63
N ILE A 178 8.13 11.83 -7.05
CA ILE A 178 7.79 12.21 -8.42
C ILE A 178 7.95 13.71 -8.51
N GLU A 179 9.02 14.11 -9.18
CA GLU A 179 9.43 15.50 -9.38
C GLU A 179 9.09 15.96 -10.79
N GLY A 180 8.97 17.28 -10.99
CA GLY A 180 8.70 17.87 -12.30
C GLY A 180 7.31 17.59 -12.85
N ALA A 181 6.40 17.12 -12.01
CA ALA A 181 5.01 16.88 -12.36
C ALA A 181 4.23 18.19 -12.56
N GLY A 182 4.63 19.26 -11.86
CA GLY A 182 3.97 20.55 -11.90
C GLY A 182 2.49 20.45 -11.57
N ASP A 183 1.66 21.16 -12.32
CA ASP A 183 0.20 21.14 -12.21
C ASP A 183 -0.44 19.81 -12.64
N ARG A 184 0.34 18.92 -13.29
CA ARG A 184 -0.12 17.58 -13.72
C ARG A 184 0.03 16.51 -12.63
N ALA A 185 0.56 16.82 -11.44
CA ALA A 185 0.76 15.84 -10.37
C ALA A 185 -0.50 15.01 -10.04
N PRO A 186 -1.71 15.58 -9.92
CA PRO A 186 -2.92 14.78 -9.68
C PRO A 186 -3.28 13.84 -10.84
N GLU A 187 -3.07 14.30 -12.09
CA GLU A 187 -3.32 13.49 -13.29
C GLU A 187 -2.37 12.29 -13.35
N ILE A 188 -1.08 12.52 -13.08
CA ILE A 188 -0.05 11.47 -13.04
C ILE A 188 -0.37 10.44 -11.97
N ALA A 189 -0.74 10.87 -10.76
CA ALA A 189 -1.14 9.96 -9.69
C ALA A 189 -2.35 9.11 -10.07
N GLY A 190 -3.37 9.72 -10.68
CA GLY A 190 -4.55 9.01 -11.18
C GLY A 190 -4.23 8.02 -12.31
N ALA A 191 -3.39 8.40 -13.27
CA ALA A 191 -2.93 7.52 -14.34
C ALA A 191 -2.12 6.34 -13.81
N TYR A 192 -1.21 6.59 -12.87
CA TYR A 192 -0.45 5.54 -12.18
C TYR A 192 -1.37 4.52 -11.50
N MET A 193 -2.34 4.97 -10.72
CA MET A 193 -3.26 4.06 -10.02
C MET A 193 -4.10 3.22 -10.98
N ARG A 194 -4.56 3.80 -12.10
CA ARG A 194 -5.25 3.05 -13.16
C ARG A 194 -4.35 2.00 -13.78
N ALA A 195 -3.12 2.35 -14.12
CA ALA A 195 -2.15 1.43 -14.71
C ALA A 195 -1.80 0.27 -13.77
N ILE A 196 -1.53 0.52 -12.48
CA ILE A 196 -1.30 -0.55 -11.49
C ILE A 196 -2.51 -1.48 -11.40
N ARG A 197 -3.74 -0.93 -11.31
CA ARG A 197 -4.96 -1.73 -11.27
C ARG A 197 -5.10 -2.66 -12.49
N ASP A 198 -4.84 -2.14 -13.67
CA ASP A 198 -4.96 -2.90 -14.91
C ASP A 198 -3.87 -3.99 -15.01
N ILE A 199 -2.64 -3.68 -14.60
CA ILE A 199 -1.53 -4.64 -14.53
C ILE A 199 -1.86 -5.80 -13.60
N VAL A 200 -2.25 -5.53 -12.34
CA VAL A 200 -2.48 -6.60 -11.35
C VAL A 200 -3.67 -7.48 -11.72
N ARG A 201 -4.66 -6.92 -12.41
CA ARG A 201 -5.79 -7.69 -12.98
C ARG A 201 -5.38 -8.50 -14.18
N ALA A 202 -4.62 -7.94 -15.12
CA ALA A 202 -4.12 -8.64 -16.30
C ALA A 202 -3.21 -9.83 -15.93
N LEU A 203 -2.38 -9.66 -14.90
CA LEU A 203 -1.53 -10.71 -14.34
C LEU A 203 -2.31 -11.75 -13.51
N ASN A 204 -3.59 -11.49 -13.21
CA ASN A 204 -4.44 -12.32 -12.37
C ASN A 204 -3.83 -12.58 -10.97
N ILE A 205 -3.22 -11.55 -10.37
CA ILE A 205 -2.60 -11.61 -9.05
C ILE A 205 -3.41 -10.90 -7.97
N SER A 206 -4.36 -10.04 -8.37
CA SER A 206 -5.29 -9.37 -7.47
C SER A 206 -6.61 -9.08 -8.18
N HIS A 207 -7.70 -9.08 -7.42
CA HIS A 207 -8.99 -8.63 -7.93
C HIS A 207 -9.05 -7.10 -8.08
N ALA A 208 -8.20 -6.38 -7.35
CA ALA A 208 -8.10 -4.93 -7.33
C ALA A 208 -9.46 -4.22 -7.14
N ARG A 209 -10.30 -4.76 -6.26
CA ARG A 209 -11.60 -4.20 -5.90
C ARG A 209 -11.41 -3.24 -4.73
N MET A 210 -11.44 -1.95 -5.02
CA MET A 210 -11.21 -0.90 -4.01
C MET A 210 -12.29 -0.92 -2.92
N GLU A 211 -13.53 -1.23 -3.27
CA GLU A 211 -14.66 -1.36 -2.36
C GLU A 211 -14.52 -2.54 -1.37
N GLN A 212 -13.66 -3.50 -1.66
CA GLN A 212 -13.33 -4.62 -0.78
C GLN A 212 -12.00 -4.41 -0.04
N GLY A 213 -11.31 -3.28 -0.28
CA GLY A 213 -10.01 -2.98 0.30
C GLY A 213 -8.83 -3.67 -0.39
N ASN A 214 -9.05 -4.37 -1.51
CA ASN A 214 -7.97 -5.11 -2.19
C ASN A 214 -6.91 -4.20 -2.82
N MET A 215 -7.19 -2.91 -2.94
CA MET A 215 -6.24 -1.93 -3.45
C MET A 215 -6.49 -0.58 -2.78
N ARG A 216 -5.44 0.04 -2.28
CA ARG A 216 -5.47 1.37 -1.67
C ARG A 216 -4.16 2.09 -1.98
N ALA A 217 -4.16 3.41 -1.90
CA ALA A 217 -2.97 4.22 -2.04
C ALA A 217 -2.95 5.35 -1.03
N ASP A 218 -1.80 5.56 -0.45
CA ASP A 218 -1.47 6.70 0.36
C ASP A 218 -0.65 7.68 -0.48
N VAL A 219 -0.99 8.97 -0.40
CA VAL A 219 -0.36 10.01 -1.21
C VAL A 219 0.36 10.98 -0.29
N ASN A 220 1.67 10.99 -0.35
CA ASN A 220 2.51 11.97 0.30
C ASN A 220 2.69 13.18 -0.63
N VAL A 221 2.36 14.37 -0.14
CA VAL A 221 2.48 15.61 -0.90
C VAL A 221 3.46 16.54 -0.23
N SER A 222 4.46 16.98 -0.97
CA SER A 222 5.42 17.98 -0.56
C SER A 222 5.38 19.16 -1.54
N LEU A 223 5.70 20.34 -1.07
CA LEU A 223 5.77 21.53 -1.91
C LEU A 223 7.20 22.04 -1.93
N ARG A 224 7.72 22.29 -3.13
CA ARG A 224 9.04 22.86 -3.34
C ARG A 224 8.91 24.31 -3.78
N ASN A 225 9.50 25.24 -3.02
CA ASN A 225 9.54 26.66 -3.36
C ASN A 225 10.86 27.06 -4.05
N SER A 226 11.90 26.24 -3.88
CA SER A 226 13.20 26.39 -4.55
C SER A 226 13.87 25.02 -4.59
N PRO A 227 14.91 24.79 -5.42
CA PRO A 227 15.59 23.50 -5.50
C PRO A 227 16.09 22.94 -4.17
N CYS A 228 16.29 23.80 -3.15
CA CYS A 228 16.82 23.43 -1.84
C CYS A 228 15.78 23.41 -0.72
N LEU A 229 14.53 23.78 -0.95
CA LEU A 229 13.49 23.93 0.06
C LEU A 229 12.28 23.07 -0.28
N LEU A 230 12.15 21.96 0.44
CA LEU A 230 11.01 21.06 0.35
C LEU A 230 10.17 21.20 1.63
N TYR A 231 8.89 21.54 1.48
CA TYR A 231 7.90 21.54 2.56
C TYR A 231 7.09 20.26 2.45
N THR A 232 7.28 19.35 3.39
CA THR A 232 6.43 18.16 3.52
C THR A 232 5.20 18.51 4.33
N SER A 233 4.04 17.97 3.95
CA SER A 233 2.91 17.92 4.87
C SER A 233 3.29 17.00 6.03
N ASP A 234 3.07 17.43 7.27
CA ASP A 234 3.01 16.52 8.40
C ASP A 234 1.76 15.64 8.20
N ALA A 235 1.86 14.65 7.32
CA ALA A 235 0.87 13.60 7.24
C ALA A 235 1.06 12.74 8.49
N ALA A 236 0.14 12.91 9.43
CA ALA A 236 0.04 12.09 10.63
C ALA A 236 -0.44 10.70 10.28
#